data_26a843396a4b43b7f8f25e2ba49b40c4
#
_entry.id   26a843396a4b43b7f8f25e2ba49b40c4
#
_cell.length_a   1.000
_cell.length_b   1.000
_cell.length_c   1.000
_cell.angle_alpha   90.00
_cell.angle_beta   90.00
_cell.angle_gamma   90.00
#
_symmetry.space_group_name_H-M   'P 1'
#
loop_
_entity.id
_entity.type
_entity.pdbx_description
1 polymer ?
#
loop_
_entity_poly.entity_id
_entity_poly.type
_entity_poly.pdbx_seq_one_letter_code
_entity_poly.pdbx_strand_id
1 'polypeptide(L)'
;MKSVLLSPQAVRVIDYLNSVNHVPTIAEIGSAVGLSASTTWRILKSLRSQDIKFKAVTNLANLGLTEILLMYRTRLPIDRIPKKLLRSLIRTLEGVTLLRYVTKVHEVESSVNYVIAGIGVEPSEVYVLDTVIPPKYVSTHIARGSLDKIYLRELIAVASAPHPLGRSHSTGRVDPIDIALVNELEEDALIKIKDVYKSMKKVGGVPSYQTILKHYRVHILERGVIVGIRPTLEKFIEKHTAVTKKLLVMYGTPHSLSKGVRAVTAIPGFMEAYLNAKEGVAYTVASIPLGLIPKIVDFLG
;
A
#
# COMPACT_ATOMS: atom_id res chain seq x y z
N MET A 1 25.92 -6.27 18.04
CA MET A 1 24.58 -6.73 17.64
C MET A 1 24.71 -7.69 16.46
N LYS A 2 24.23 -8.94 16.57
CA LYS A 2 24.15 -9.84 15.41
C LYS A 2 23.13 -9.24 14.45
N SER A 3 23.57 -8.83 13.26
CA SER A 3 22.66 -8.43 12.19
C SER A 3 21.78 -9.64 11.85
N VAL A 4 20.48 -9.55 12.14
CA VAL A 4 19.52 -10.57 11.71
C VAL A 4 19.32 -10.35 10.21
N LEU A 5 20.18 -10.97 9.43
CA LEU A 5 20.09 -10.99 7.99
C LEU A 5 18.98 -11.97 7.61
N LEU A 6 18.07 -11.54 6.76
CA LEU A 6 17.19 -12.47 6.08
C LEU A 6 18.02 -13.42 5.21
N SER A 7 17.64 -14.70 5.17
CA SER A 7 18.34 -15.66 4.31
C SER A 7 18.24 -15.22 2.83
N PRO A 8 19.26 -15.54 1.99
CA PRO A 8 19.19 -15.22 0.56
C PRO A 8 17.93 -15.76 -0.14
N GLN A 9 17.42 -16.88 0.33
CA GLN A 9 16.16 -17.46 -0.17
C GLN A 9 14.95 -16.60 0.23
N ALA A 10 14.90 -16.10 1.47
CA ALA A 10 13.83 -15.21 1.94
C ALA A 10 13.82 -13.89 1.15
N VAL A 11 15.00 -13.34 0.86
CA VAL A 11 15.15 -12.15 0.03
C VAL A 11 14.60 -12.38 -1.38
N ARG A 12 14.95 -13.49 -2.04
CA ARG A 12 14.41 -13.83 -3.37
C ARG A 12 12.89 -13.94 -3.36
N VAL A 13 12.29 -14.53 -2.30
CA VAL A 13 10.82 -14.60 -2.16
C VAL A 13 10.22 -13.21 -2.01
N ILE A 14 10.80 -12.32 -1.22
CA ILE A 14 10.36 -10.92 -1.07
C ILE A 14 10.45 -10.20 -2.40
N ASP A 15 11.56 -10.33 -3.13
CA ASP A 15 11.77 -9.69 -4.43
C ASP A 15 10.73 -10.11 -5.46
N TYR A 16 10.52 -11.42 -5.57
CA TYR A 16 9.51 -11.92 -6.48
C TYR A 16 8.12 -11.37 -6.15
N LEU A 17 7.70 -11.46 -4.87
CA LEU A 17 6.39 -10.94 -4.45
C LEU A 17 6.26 -9.43 -4.65
N ASN A 18 7.33 -8.68 -4.46
CA ASN A 18 7.34 -7.23 -4.70
C ASN A 18 7.38 -6.85 -6.19
N SER A 19 7.72 -7.79 -7.07
CA SER A 19 7.76 -7.56 -8.53
C SER A 19 6.46 -7.83 -9.25
N VAL A 20 5.57 -8.66 -8.67
CA VAL A 20 4.33 -9.09 -9.32
C VAL A 20 3.17 -8.12 -9.04
N ASN A 21 2.21 -8.09 -9.96
CA ASN A 21 0.98 -7.28 -9.88
C ASN A 21 -0.29 -8.13 -9.76
N HIS A 22 -0.15 -9.36 -9.35
CA HIS A 22 -1.24 -10.31 -9.10
C HIS A 22 -0.93 -11.12 -7.84
N VAL A 23 -1.90 -11.87 -7.32
CA VAL A 23 -1.71 -12.78 -6.19
C VAL A 23 -1.18 -14.12 -6.70
N PRO A 24 0.12 -14.44 -6.49
CA PRO A 24 0.67 -15.71 -6.94
C PRO A 24 0.32 -16.83 -5.98
N THR A 25 0.27 -18.06 -6.52
CA THR A 25 0.21 -19.27 -5.70
C THR A 25 1.58 -19.58 -5.08
N ILE A 26 1.61 -20.38 -4.00
CA ILE A 26 2.87 -20.83 -3.39
C ILE A 26 3.74 -21.62 -4.37
N ALA A 27 3.12 -22.40 -5.24
CA ALA A 27 3.83 -23.15 -6.28
C ALA A 27 4.48 -22.23 -7.32
N GLU A 28 3.77 -21.19 -7.73
CA GLU A 28 4.27 -20.16 -8.64
C GLU A 28 5.45 -19.40 -8.02
N ILE A 29 5.32 -18.96 -6.76
CA ILE A 29 6.44 -18.33 -6.02
C ILE A 29 7.64 -19.27 -6.00
N GLY A 30 7.44 -20.53 -5.62
CA GLY A 30 8.51 -21.52 -5.55
C GLY A 30 9.21 -21.71 -6.88
N SER A 31 8.46 -21.91 -7.96
CA SER A 31 8.98 -22.05 -9.31
C SER A 31 9.81 -20.84 -9.74
N ALA A 32 9.30 -19.64 -9.51
CA ALA A 32 9.98 -18.40 -9.90
C ALA A 32 11.32 -18.18 -9.19
N VAL A 33 11.43 -18.64 -7.93
CA VAL A 33 12.67 -18.46 -7.14
C VAL A 33 13.55 -19.72 -7.03
N GLY A 34 13.19 -20.79 -7.76
CA GLY A 34 13.95 -22.06 -7.77
C GLY A 34 13.83 -22.83 -6.45
N LEU A 35 12.64 -22.85 -5.84
CA LEU A 35 12.36 -23.54 -4.57
C LEU A 35 11.16 -24.48 -4.69
N SER A 36 11.11 -25.53 -3.87
CA SER A 36 9.91 -26.35 -3.75
C SER A 36 8.78 -25.57 -3.04
N ALA A 37 7.53 -25.92 -3.30
CA ALA A 37 6.37 -25.29 -2.63
C ALA A 37 6.44 -25.44 -1.09
N SER A 38 6.94 -26.58 -0.59
CA SER A 38 7.10 -26.81 0.86
C SER A 38 8.18 -25.91 1.47
N THR A 39 9.29 -25.68 0.77
CA THR A 39 10.34 -24.77 1.20
C THR A 39 9.85 -23.32 1.17
N THR A 40 9.17 -22.93 0.10
CA THR A 40 8.54 -21.62 -0.03
C THR A 40 7.57 -21.35 1.10
N TRP A 41 6.70 -22.32 1.41
CA TRP A 41 5.78 -22.19 2.55
C TRP A 41 6.50 -22.00 3.89
N ARG A 42 7.57 -22.73 4.16
CA ARG A 42 8.38 -22.56 5.39
C ARG A 42 9.02 -21.17 5.47
N ILE A 43 9.53 -20.66 4.36
CA ILE A 43 10.09 -19.32 4.28
C ILE A 43 8.99 -18.26 4.56
N LEU A 44 7.83 -18.35 3.92
CA LEU A 44 6.72 -17.42 4.16
C LEU A 44 6.26 -17.45 5.62
N LYS A 45 6.19 -18.64 6.23
CA LYS A 45 5.88 -18.79 7.66
C LYS A 45 6.95 -18.13 8.55
N SER A 46 8.22 -18.30 8.22
CA SER A 46 9.34 -17.67 8.94
C SER A 46 9.32 -16.14 8.80
N LEU A 47 9.00 -15.60 7.61
CA LEU A 47 8.86 -14.16 7.41
C LEU A 47 7.71 -13.59 8.25
N ARG A 48 6.57 -14.27 8.28
CA ARG A 48 5.44 -13.86 9.12
C ARG A 48 5.76 -13.86 10.62
N SER A 49 6.59 -14.82 11.10
CA SER A 49 7.04 -14.83 12.50
C SER A 49 8.00 -13.68 12.85
N GLN A 50 8.55 -13.02 11.84
CA GLN A 50 9.37 -11.81 11.95
C GLN A 50 8.55 -10.53 11.67
N ASP A 51 7.23 -10.61 11.72
CA ASP A 51 6.28 -9.53 11.41
C ASP A 51 6.33 -9.00 9.96
N ILE A 52 6.90 -9.77 9.03
CA ILE A 52 6.86 -9.48 7.61
C ILE A 52 5.64 -10.18 7.00
N LYS A 53 4.60 -9.41 6.72
CA LYS A 53 3.40 -9.86 6.00
C LYS A 53 3.46 -9.36 4.55
N PHE A 54 2.59 -9.88 3.71
CA PHE A 54 2.45 -9.46 2.31
C PHE A 54 1.03 -8.93 2.11
N LYS A 55 0.91 -7.64 1.80
CA LYS A 55 -0.36 -6.95 1.59
C LYS A 55 -0.58 -6.67 0.11
N ALA A 56 -1.79 -6.84 -0.37
CA ALA A 56 -2.12 -6.36 -1.72
C ALA A 56 -2.14 -4.83 -1.72
N VAL A 57 -1.58 -4.25 -2.76
CA VAL A 57 -1.76 -2.84 -3.10
C VAL A 57 -2.86 -2.79 -4.15
N THR A 58 -3.93 -2.07 -3.87
CA THR A 58 -5.14 -2.07 -4.69
C THR A 58 -5.37 -0.72 -5.34
N ASN A 59 -5.81 -0.73 -6.59
CA ASN A 59 -6.34 0.42 -7.28
C ASN A 59 -7.88 0.34 -7.28
N LEU A 60 -8.51 1.08 -6.39
CA LEU A 60 -9.95 1.07 -6.22
C LEU A 60 -10.70 1.72 -7.38
N ALA A 61 -10.02 2.52 -8.22
CA ALA A 61 -10.60 3.08 -9.43
C ALA A 61 -11.10 1.99 -10.40
N ASN A 62 -10.46 0.81 -10.37
CA ASN A 62 -10.88 -0.35 -11.17
C ASN A 62 -12.20 -1.00 -10.67
N LEU A 63 -12.68 -0.60 -9.50
CA LEU A 63 -14.00 -0.93 -8.97
C LEU A 63 -15.01 0.23 -9.10
N GLY A 64 -14.64 1.34 -9.75
CA GLY A 64 -15.48 2.54 -9.83
C GLY A 64 -15.52 3.35 -8.53
N LEU A 65 -14.56 3.12 -7.64
CA LEU A 65 -14.36 3.87 -6.41
C LEU A 65 -13.21 4.85 -6.57
N THR A 66 -13.21 5.89 -5.75
CA THR A 66 -12.08 6.80 -5.61
C THR A 66 -11.74 6.99 -4.15
N GLU A 67 -10.54 7.40 -3.88
CA GLU A 67 -10.12 7.80 -2.55
C GLU A 67 -10.02 9.32 -2.47
N ILE A 68 -10.45 9.87 -1.35
CA ILE A 68 -10.30 11.28 -1.03
C ILE A 68 -9.40 11.42 0.18
N LEU A 69 -8.44 12.34 0.10
CA LEU A 69 -7.58 12.73 1.20
C LEU A 69 -8.02 14.12 1.68
N LEU A 70 -8.39 14.21 2.96
CA LEU A 70 -8.72 15.45 3.62
C LEU A 70 -7.60 15.81 4.59
N MET A 71 -7.00 16.97 4.42
CA MET A 71 -5.95 17.47 5.30
C MET A 71 -6.48 18.59 6.20
N TYR A 72 -6.24 18.45 7.49
CA TYR A 72 -6.57 19.44 8.51
C TYR A 72 -5.28 19.90 9.20
N ARG A 73 -4.99 21.18 9.19
CA ARG A 73 -3.83 21.77 9.89
C ARG A 73 -4.11 21.92 11.39
N THR A 74 -4.87 20.97 11.93
CA THR A 74 -5.22 20.91 13.36
C THR A 74 -5.42 19.46 13.78
N ARG A 75 -5.32 19.22 15.09
CA ARG A 75 -5.56 17.90 15.69
C ARG A 75 -7.05 17.72 15.91
N LEU A 76 -7.67 16.90 15.10
CA LEU A 76 -9.10 16.60 15.23
C LEU A 76 -9.39 15.65 16.39
N PRO A 77 -10.50 15.83 17.15
CA PRO A 77 -11.01 14.83 18.08
C PRO A 77 -11.41 13.54 17.36
N ILE A 78 -10.95 12.36 17.86
CA ILE A 78 -11.19 11.07 17.19
C ILE A 78 -12.69 10.70 17.17
N ASP A 79 -13.39 11.05 18.21
CA ASP A 79 -14.82 10.81 18.41
C ASP A 79 -15.71 11.53 17.39
N ARG A 80 -15.26 12.67 16.86
CA ARG A 80 -15.94 13.44 15.82
C ARG A 80 -15.68 12.98 14.40
N ILE A 81 -14.68 12.10 14.19
CA ILE A 81 -14.33 11.63 12.85
C ILE A 81 -15.32 10.56 12.41
N PRO A 82 -16.11 10.80 11.32
CA PRO A 82 -17.02 9.79 10.78
C PRO A 82 -16.26 8.54 10.37
N LYS A 83 -16.63 7.38 10.92
CA LYS A 83 -15.92 6.12 10.66
C LYS A 83 -16.36 5.43 9.37
N LYS A 84 -17.55 5.77 8.87
CA LYS A 84 -18.08 5.18 7.64
C LYS A 84 -17.18 5.55 6.47
N LEU A 85 -16.71 4.55 5.74
CA LEU A 85 -15.81 4.68 4.58
C LEU A 85 -14.40 5.23 4.90
N LEU A 86 -14.05 5.44 6.17
CA LEU A 86 -12.71 5.84 6.58
C LEU A 86 -11.72 4.69 6.37
N ARG A 87 -10.68 4.94 5.55
CA ARG A 87 -9.62 3.98 5.25
C ARG A 87 -8.42 4.15 6.18
N SER A 88 -8.03 5.40 6.43
CA SER A 88 -6.91 5.68 7.32
C SER A 88 -7.04 7.03 7.99
N LEU A 89 -6.48 7.10 9.19
CA LEU A 89 -6.31 8.31 9.99
C LEU A 89 -4.84 8.44 10.35
N ILE A 90 -4.21 9.53 9.94
CA ILE A 90 -2.82 9.83 10.28
C ILE A 90 -2.80 11.15 11.05
N ARG A 91 -2.07 11.17 12.17
CA ARG A 91 -1.82 12.37 12.96
C ARG A 91 -0.33 12.61 13.04
N THR A 92 0.10 13.79 12.72
CA THR A 92 1.50 14.18 12.86
C THR A 92 1.77 14.80 14.22
N LEU A 93 3.03 14.89 14.60
CA LEU A 93 3.44 15.56 15.85
C LEU A 93 3.18 17.07 15.76
N GLU A 94 3.25 17.64 14.57
CA GLU A 94 3.00 19.05 14.26
C GLU A 94 1.50 19.42 14.33
N GLY A 95 0.64 18.42 14.65
CA GLY A 95 -0.80 18.65 14.82
C GLY A 95 -1.62 18.52 13.55
N VAL A 96 -1.04 18.14 12.41
CA VAL A 96 -1.80 17.87 11.19
C VAL A 96 -2.57 16.56 11.30
N THR A 97 -3.81 16.56 10.88
CA THR A 97 -4.64 15.36 10.74
C THR A 97 -4.95 15.09 9.27
N LEU A 98 -4.71 13.87 8.82
CA LEU A 98 -5.04 13.41 7.48
C LEU A 98 -6.08 12.29 7.59
N LEU A 99 -7.15 12.45 6.84
CA LEU A 99 -8.23 11.49 6.75
C LEU A 99 -8.33 11.01 5.31
N ARG A 100 -8.25 9.69 5.10
CA ARG A 100 -8.46 9.07 3.79
C ARG A 100 -9.75 8.30 3.81
N TYR A 101 -10.65 8.65 2.91
CA TYR A 101 -11.95 8.02 2.73
C TYR A 101 -12.05 7.39 1.35
N VAL A 102 -12.92 6.39 1.23
CA VAL A 102 -13.31 5.79 -0.06
C VAL A 102 -14.73 6.18 -0.38
N THR A 103 -14.97 6.56 -1.63
CA THR A 103 -16.30 6.91 -2.13
C THR A 103 -16.45 6.51 -3.59
N LYS A 104 -17.65 6.55 -4.12
CA LYS A 104 -17.85 6.45 -5.56
C LYS A 104 -17.44 7.76 -6.24
N VAL A 105 -16.94 7.66 -7.48
CA VAL A 105 -16.44 8.82 -8.22
C VAL A 105 -17.44 9.96 -8.28
N HIS A 106 -18.75 9.66 -8.46
CA HIS A 106 -19.82 10.65 -8.55
C HIS A 106 -20.36 11.12 -7.18
N GLU A 107 -19.87 10.56 -6.06
CA GLU A 107 -20.29 10.90 -4.70
C GLU A 107 -19.19 11.67 -3.94
N VAL A 108 -18.14 12.14 -4.61
CA VAL A 108 -16.99 12.81 -3.96
C VAL A 108 -17.44 14.02 -3.13
N GLU A 109 -18.19 14.94 -3.74
CA GLU A 109 -18.65 16.16 -3.07
C GLU A 109 -19.55 15.86 -1.86
N SER A 110 -20.54 14.96 -2.04
CA SER A 110 -21.42 14.57 -0.94
C SER A 110 -20.67 13.87 0.20
N SER A 111 -19.64 13.10 -0.13
CA SER A 111 -18.79 12.43 0.87
C SER A 111 -17.94 13.44 1.65
N VAL A 112 -17.36 14.43 0.98
CA VAL A 112 -16.63 15.52 1.64
C VAL A 112 -17.54 16.29 2.59
N ASN A 113 -18.73 16.68 2.11
CA ASN A 113 -19.73 17.40 2.92
C ASN A 113 -20.20 16.58 4.13
N TYR A 114 -20.39 15.25 3.96
CA TYR A 114 -20.70 14.35 5.07
C TYR A 114 -19.60 14.36 6.15
N VAL A 115 -18.33 14.34 5.75
CA VAL A 115 -17.20 14.37 6.70
C VAL A 115 -17.13 15.74 7.40
N ILE A 116 -17.27 16.83 6.65
CA ILE A 116 -17.28 18.20 7.21
C ILE A 116 -18.41 18.36 8.24
N ALA A 117 -19.62 17.91 7.90
CA ALA A 117 -20.75 17.96 8.82
C ALA A 117 -20.53 17.16 10.12
N GLY A 118 -19.86 16.00 10.02
CA GLY A 118 -19.53 15.18 11.19
C GLY A 118 -18.47 15.79 12.10
N ILE A 119 -17.47 16.43 11.50
CA ILE A 119 -16.32 17.03 12.22
C ILE A 119 -16.67 18.45 12.71
N GLY A 120 -17.44 19.21 11.94
CA GLY A 120 -17.78 20.62 12.20
C GLY A 120 -16.67 21.59 11.82
N VAL A 121 -15.67 21.15 11.04
CA VAL A 121 -14.53 21.97 10.58
C VAL A 121 -14.22 21.61 9.13
N GLU A 122 -13.96 22.61 8.30
CA GLU A 122 -13.51 22.39 6.92
C GLU A 122 -12.06 21.94 6.85
N PRO A 123 -11.71 21.03 5.92
CA PRO A 123 -10.32 20.68 5.66
C PRO A 123 -9.58 21.86 5.03
N SER A 124 -8.30 21.99 5.36
CA SER A 124 -7.43 22.97 4.69
C SER A 124 -7.15 22.61 3.23
N GLU A 125 -7.17 21.33 2.92
CA GLU A 125 -6.91 20.81 1.57
C GLU A 125 -7.72 19.51 1.34
N VAL A 126 -8.22 19.34 0.12
CA VAL A 126 -8.96 18.15 -0.34
C VAL A 126 -8.34 17.64 -1.62
N TYR A 127 -7.92 16.39 -1.65
CA TYR A 127 -7.35 15.76 -2.84
C TYR A 127 -8.16 14.53 -3.22
N VAL A 128 -8.48 14.41 -4.50
CA VAL A 128 -9.05 13.19 -5.09
C VAL A 128 -7.89 12.36 -5.64
N LEU A 129 -7.70 11.17 -5.10
CA LEU A 129 -6.58 10.32 -5.45
C LEU A 129 -6.96 9.38 -6.60
N ASP A 130 -6.28 9.51 -7.71
CA ASP A 130 -6.60 8.79 -8.96
C ASP A 130 -5.63 7.64 -9.27
N THR A 131 -4.49 7.61 -8.62
CA THR A 131 -3.44 6.63 -8.91
C THR A 131 -2.76 6.14 -7.63
N VAL A 132 -2.52 4.83 -7.57
CA VAL A 132 -1.74 4.19 -6.51
C VAL A 132 -0.47 3.60 -7.12
N ILE A 133 0.67 3.92 -6.53
CA ILE A 133 1.98 3.40 -6.93
C ILE A 133 2.46 2.42 -5.87
N PRO A 134 2.53 1.10 -6.19
CA PRO A 134 3.06 0.11 -5.27
C PRO A 134 4.57 0.33 -5.05
N PRO A 135 5.08 0.11 -3.82
CA PRO A 135 6.51 0.18 -3.57
C PRO A 135 7.23 -0.96 -4.29
N LYS A 136 8.42 -0.66 -4.81
CA LYS A 136 9.33 -1.67 -5.39
C LYS A 136 10.67 -1.58 -4.69
N TYR A 137 10.79 -2.26 -3.55
CA TYR A 137 11.97 -2.18 -2.71
C TYR A 137 13.24 -2.71 -3.40
N VAL A 138 14.33 -2.02 -3.17
CA VAL A 138 15.67 -2.54 -3.50
C VAL A 138 16.08 -3.50 -2.38
N SER A 139 15.92 -4.79 -2.62
CA SER A 139 16.09 -5.86 -1.62
C SER A 139 17.51 -6.06 -1.12
N THR A 140 18.50 -5.64 -1.90
CA THR A 140 19.91 -5.74 -1.51
C THR A 140 20.20 -5.03 -0.18
N HIS A 141 19.43 -4.01 0.17
CA HIS A 141 19.55 -3.31 1.45
C HIS A 141 19.01 -4.14 2.61
N ILE A 142 17.95 -4.91 2.38
CA ILE A 142 17.37 -5.80 3.39
C ILE A 142 18.29 -6.98 3.64
N ALA A 143 18.87 -7.54 2.56
CA ALA A 143 19.79 -8.70 2.63
C ALA A 143 21.09 -8.40 3.38
N ARG A 144 21.63 -7.19 3.21
CA ARG A 144 22.90 -6.79 3.82
C ARG A 144 22.78 -6.26 5.25
N GLY A 145 21.55 -6.14 5.77
CA GLY A 145 21.31 -5.54 7.11
C GLY A 145 21.73 -4.07 7.20
N SER A 146 21.99 -3.43 6.07
CA SER A 146 22.42 -2.03 5.99
C SER A 146 21.24 -1.16 5.53
N LEU A 147 20.19 -1.13 6.36
CA LEU A 147 19.01 -0.33 6.12
C LEU A 147 19.29 1.19 6.10
N ASP A 148 20.46 1.57 6.55
CA ASP A 148 20.98 2.96 6.59
C ASP A 148 21.84 3.32 5.36
N LYS A 149 22.11 2.37 4.45
CA LYS A 149 22.94 2.57 3.26
C LYS A 149 22.12 2.42 1.98
N ILE A 150 21.59 3.52 1.51
CA ILE A 150 20.92 3.60 0.21
C ILE A 150 21.88 4.22 -0.80
N TYR A 151 21.99 3.60 -1.97
CA TYR A 151 22.76 4.14 -3.07
C TYR A 151 21.86 4.91 -4.02
N LEU A 152 22.13 6.19 -4.19
CA LEU A 152 21.36 7.09 -5.05
C LEU A 152 21.14 6.54 -6.46
N ARG A 153 22.16 5.88 -7.05
CA ARG A 153 22.09 5.24 -8.36
C ARG A 153 21.00 4.17 -8.47
N GLU A 154 20.74 3.44 -7.38
CA GLU A 154 19.71 2.40 -7.34
C GLU A 154 18.31 3.02 -7.31
N LEU A 155 18.13 4.12 -6.56
CA LEU A 155 16.88 4.90 -6.55
C LEU A 155 16.59 5.50 -7.92
N ILE A 156 17.62 6.05 -8.58
CA ILE A 156 17.49 6.61 -9.94
C ILE A 156 17.09 5.50 -10.94
N ALA A 157 17.69 4.32 -10.85
CA ALA A 157 17.36 3.19 -11.72
C ALA A 157 15.88 2.78 -11.57
N VAL A 158 15.38 2.66 -10.34
CA VAL A 158 13.95 2.36 -10.08
C VAL A 158 13.05 3.50 -10.56
N ALA A 159 13.44 4.75 -10.32
CA ALA A 159 12.67 5.92 -10.77
C ALA A 159 12.55 6.00 -12.29
N SER A 160 13.59 5.56 -13.02
CA SER A 160 13.64 5.60 -14.49
C SER A 160 12.92 4.43 -15.16
N ALA A 161 12.54 3.38 -14.40
CA ALA A 161 11.83 2.24 -14.97
C ALA A 161 10.46 2.66 -15.53
N PRO A 162 10.06 2.19 -16.73
CA PRO A 162 8.74 2.47 -17.28
C PRO A 162 7.65 1.96 -16.34
N HIS A 163 6.69 2.79 -16.01
CA HIS A 163 5.49 2.38 -15.27
C HIS A 163 4.27 2.95 -15.97
N PRO A 164 3.36 2.11 -16.44
CA PRO A 164 2.12 2.61 -17.00
C PRO A 164 1.32 3.25 -15.86
N LEU A 165 1.16 4.55 -15.90
CA LEU A 165 0.15 5.25 -15.11
C LEU A 165 -1.21 4.90 -15.72
N GLY A 166 -1.70 3.71 -15.41
CA GLY A 166 -2.96 3.22 -15.93
C GLY A 166 -4.12 3.97 -15.29
N ARG A 167 -4.70 4.91 -16.02
CA ARG A 167 -6.04 5.39 -15.71
C ARG A 167 -7.02 4.34 -16.22
N SER A 168 -7.49 3.48 -15.35
CA SER A 168 -8.64 2.63 -15.66
C SER A 168 -9.83 3.16 -14.88
N HIS A 169 -10.79 3.76 -15.58
CA HIS A 169 -12.10 4.03 -15.00
C HIS A 169 -13.01 2.86 -15.39
N SER A 170 -13.18 1.93 -14.48
CA SER A 170 -14.22 0.91 -14.62
C SER A 170 -15.57 1.54 -14.30
N THR A 171 -16.52 1.42 -15.22
CA THR A 171 -17.93 1.75 -14.97
C THR A 171 -18.67 0.66 -14.19
N GLY A 172 -17.92 -0.32 -13.67
CA GLY A 172 -18.47 -1.46 -12.95
C GLY A 172 -19.14 -1.06 -11.62
N ARG A 173 -20.30 -1.65 -11.36
CA ARG A 173 -20.96 -1.53 -10.05
C ARG A 173 -20.11 -2.28 -9.01
N VAL A 174 -19.69 -1.60 -7.95
CA VAL A 174 -19.04 -2.20 -6.81
C VAL A 174 -20.05 -2.93 -5.94
N ASP A 175 -19.68 -4.09 -5.45
CA ASP A 175 -20.48 -4.94 -4.58
C ASP A 175 -19.85 -4.99 -3.18
N PRO A 176 -20.62 -5.13 -2.08
CA PRO A 176 -20.07 -5.34 -0.74
C PRO A 176 -19.10 -6.51 -0.64
N ILE A 177 -19.28 -7.55 -1.46
CA ILE A 177 -18.35 -8.70 -1.52
C ILE A 177 -16.99 -8.25 -2.06
N ASP A 178 -16.95 -7.37 -3.07
CA ASP A 178 -15.72 -6.85 -3.64
C ASP A 178 -14.92 -6.08 -2.58
N ILE A 179 -15.61 -5.24 -1.80
CA ILE A 179 -14.98 -4.48 -0.70
C ILE A 179 -14.44 -5.41 0.38
N ALA A 180 -15.19 -6.45 0.75
CA ALA A 180 -14.72 -7.42 1.74
C ALA A 180 -13.51 -8.20 1.24
N LEU A 181 -13.48 -8.62 -0.03
CA LEU A 181 -12.34 -9.26 -0.68
C LEU A 181 -11.11 -8.34 -0.69
N VAL A 182 -11.27 -7.09 -1.08
CA VAL A 182 -10.19 -6.09 -1.07
C VAL A 182 -9.61 -5.95 0.34
N ASN A 183 -10.45 -5.76 1.36
CA ASN A 183 -9.99 -5.60 2.74
C ASN A 183 -9.16 -6.80 3.23
N GLU A 184 -9.62 -8.03 2.98
CA GLU A 184 -8.89 -9.24 3.38
C GLU A 184 -7.54 -9.37 2.63
N LEU A 185 -7.50 -9.04 1.34
CA LEU A 185 -6.29 -9.08 0.53
C LEU A 185 -5.29 -7.98 0.93
N GLU A 186 -5.77 -6.81 1.33
CA GLU A 186 -4.94 -5.73 1.87
C GLU A 186 -4.38 -6.06 3.27
N GLU A 187 -5.02 -6.96 4.02
CA GLU A 187 -4.44 -7.48 5.26
C GLU A 187 -3.46 -8.64 5.03
N ASP A 188 -3.76 -9.54 4.11
CA ASP A 188 -2.87 -10.64 3.69
C ASP A 188 -3.14 -11.03 2.24
N ALA A 189 -2.29 -10.60 1.31
CA ALA A 189 -2.41 -10.90 -0.11
C ALA A 189 -2.33 -12.42 -0.41
N LEU A 190 -1.73 -13.22 0.46
CA LEU A 190 -1.56 -14.66 0.31
C LEU A 190 -2.63 -15.46 1.07
N ILE A 191 -3.73 -14.82 1.48
CA ILE A 191 -4.87 -15.49 2.12
C ILE A 191 -5.58 -16.41 1.11
N LYS A 192 -6.00 -17.58 1.57
CA LYS A 192 -6.82 -18.47 0.74
C LYS A 192 -8.25 -17.94 0.66
N ILE A 193 -8.83 -17.89 -0.53
CA ILE A 193 -10.23 -17.44 -0.71
C ILE A 193 -11.23 -18.27 0.12
N LYS A 194 -10.92 -19.55 0.38
CA LYS A 194 -11.70 -20.37 1.30
C LYS A 194 -11.70 -19.83 2.75
N ASP A 195 -10.60 -19.22 3.19
CA ASP A 195 -10.51 -18.66 4.53
C ASP A 195 -11.19 -17.29 4.59
N VAL A 196 -11.12 -16.48 3.50
CA VAL A 196 -11.94 -15.28 3.32
C VAL A 196 -13.44 -15.62 3.44
N TYR A 197 -13.89 -16.66 2.72
CA TYR A 197 -15.28 -17.14 2.83
C TYR A 197 -15.68 -17.48 4.27
N LYS A 198 -14.81 -18.19 5.01
CA LYS A 198 -15.07 -18.53 6.42
C LYS A 198 -15.14 -17.31 7.31
N SER A 199 -14.27 -16.31 7.09
CA SER A 199 -14.28 -15.04 7.81
C SER A 199 -15.60 -14.31 7.58
N MET A 200 -15.99 -14.13 6.33
CA MET A 200 -17.24 -13.48 5.95
C MET A 200 -18.47 -14.21 6.52
N LYS A 201 -18.49 -15.56 6.50
CA LYS A 201 -19.61 -16.35 7.03
C LYS A 201 -19.88 -16.12 8.52
N LYS A 202 -18.87 -15.78 9.31
CA LYS A 202 -19.03 -15.48 10.74
C LYS A 202 -19.81 -14.18 10.99
N VAL A 203 -19.79 -13.25 10.04
CA VAL A 203 -20.46 -11.96 10.13
C VAL A 203 -21.94 -12.04 9.71
N GLY A 204 -22.34 -13.10 9.00
CA GLY A 204 -23.73 -13.36 8.59
C GLY A 204 -24.04 -12.84 7.16
N GLY A 205 -25.10 -13.40 6.57
CA GLY A 205 -25.62 -12.91 5.27
C GLY A 205 -24.73 -13.17 4.04
N VAL A 206 -23.85 -14.16 4.08
CA VAL A 206 -22.84 -14.38 3.05
C VAL A 206 -23.35 -15.27 1.92
N PRO A 207 -23.11 -14.91 0.65
CA PRO A 207 -23.40 -15.74 -0.50
C PRO A 207 -22.56 -17.03 -0.50
N SER A 208 -22.82 -17.92 -1.46
CA SER A 208 -22.08 -19.18 -1.59
C SER A 208 -20.58 -18.95 -1.82
N TYR A 209 -19.77 -19.96 -1.48
CA TYR A 209 -18.32 -19.93 -1.80
C TYR A 209 -18.06 -19.70 -3.29
N GLN A 210 -18.90 -20.27 -4.16
CA GLN A 210 -18.78 -20.11 -5.62
C GLN A 210 -19.01 -18.64 -6.05
N THR A 211 -19.94 -17.96 -5.39
CA THR A 211 -20.19 -16.53 -5.64
C THR A 211 -18.94 -15.70 -5.26
N ILE A 212 -18.37 -15.93 -4.07
CA ILE A 212 -17.14 -15.23 -3.64
C ILE A 212 -15.97 -15.53 -4.59
N LEU A 213 -15.82 -16.77 -5.02
CA LEU A 213 -14.78 -17.15 -5.97
C LEU A 213 -14.97 -16.48 -7.34
N LYS A 214 -16.23 -16.31 -7.80
CA LYS A 214 -16.56 -15.56 -9.02
C LYS A 214 -16.19 -14.08 -8.87
N HIS A 215 -16.58 -13.42 -7.78
CA HIS A 215 -16.20 -12.02 -7.49
C HIS A 215 -14.69 -11.86 -7.48
N TYR A 216 -13.97 -12.74 -6.80
CA TYR A 216 -12.50 -12.70 -6.77
C TYR A 216 -11.89 -12.77 -8.16
N ARG A 217 -12.34 -13.71 -9.01
CA ARG A 217 -11.79 -13.87 -10.37
C ARG A 217 -12.15 -12.71 -11.29
N VAL A 218 -13.46 -12.41 -11.39
CA VAL A 218 -13.99 -11.47 -12.38
C VAL A 218 -13.82 -10.01 -11.93
N HIS A 219 -14.09 -9.70 -10.65
CA HIS A 219 -14.10 -8.32 -10.20
C HIS A 219 -12.74 -7.88 -9.66
N ILE A 220 -11.96 -8.78 -9.05
CA ILE A 220 -10.67 -8.40 -8.46
C ILE A 220 -9.51 -8.68 -9.43
N LEU A 221 -9.39 -9.91 -9.94
CA LEU A 221 -8.24 -10.27 -10.79
C LEU A 221 -8.38 -9.73 -12.22
N GLU A 222 -9.49 -10.01 -12.92
CA GLU A 222 -9.65 -9.62 -14.33
C GLU A 222 -9.73 -8.10 -14.51
N ARG A 223 -10.30 -7.37 -13.53
CA ARG A 223 -10.30 -5.90 -13.56
C ARG A 223 -8.99 -5.27 -13.13
N GLY A 224 -7.99 -6.07 -12.74
CA GLY A 224 -6.69 -5.55 -12.31
C GLY A 224 -6.77 -4.67 -11.06
N VAL A 225 -7.64 -5.01 -10.10
CA VAL A 225 -7.76 -4.26 -8.85
C VAL A 225 -6.46 -4.33 -8.05
N ILE A 226 -5.76 -5.47 -8.11
CA ILE A 226 -4.46 -5.63 -7.47
C ILE A 226 -3.38 -5.11 -8.42
N VAL A 227 -2.64 -4.09 -7.99
CA VAL A 227 -1.57 -3.44 -8.77
C VAL A 227 -0.17 -3.80 -8.27
N GLY A 228 -0.08 -4.52 -7.15
CA GLY A 228 1.18 -4.99 -6.60
C GLY A 228 1.00 -5.73 -5.29
N ILE A 229 2.08 -6.34 -4.80
CA ILE A 229 2.16 -6.91 -3.47
C ILE A 229 3.27 -6.21 -2.70
N ARG A 230 2.95 -5.74 -1.52
CA ARG A 230 3.88 -5.04 -0.64
C ARG A 230 4.24 -5.92 0.57
N PRO A 231 5.53 -6.24 0.80
CA PRO A 231 5.97 -6.76 2.09
C PRO A 231 5.90 -5.65 3.15
N THR A 232 5.36 -5.96 4.33
CA THR A 232 5.29 -5.00 5.45
C THR A 232 6.62 -5.05 6.22
N LEU A 233 7.53 -4.16 5.88
CA LEU A 233 8.86 -4.13 6.46
C LEU A 233 8.96 -3.18 7.66
N GLU A 234 7.95 -2.37 7.93
CA GLU A 234 7.99 -1.30 8.92
C GLU A 234 8.34 -1.82 10.32
N LYS A 235 7.60 -2.82 10.80
CA LYS A 235 7.88 -3.43 12.10
C LYS A 235 9.21 -4.17 12.17
N PHE A 236 9.61 -4.81 11.06
CA PHE A 236 10.92 -5.46 10.97
C PHE A 236 12.04 -4.42 11.08
N ILE A 237 11.93 -3.29 10.37
CA ILE A 237 12.89 -2.20 10.43
C ILE A 237 12.94 -1.59 11.84
N GLU A 238 11.78 -1.30 12.44
CA GLU A 238 11.66 -0.74 13.80
C GLU A 238 12.34 -1.62 14.88
N LYS A 239 12.38 -2.93 14.69
CA LYS A 239 13.10 -3.85 15.60
C LYS A 239 14.61 -3.81 15.46
N HIS A 240 15.14 -3.35 14.35
CA HIS A 240 16.56 -3.46 14.01
C HIS A 240 17.29 -2.13 13.95
N THR A 241 16.57 -1.01 13.84
CA THR A 241 17.17 0.33 13.79
C THR A 241 16.21 1.38 14.36
N ALA A 242 16.78 2.49 14.80
CA ALA A 242 15.97 3.64 15.20
C ALA A 242 15.30 4.26 13.96
N VAL A 243 13.99 4.41 14.02
CA VAL A 243 13.18 4.97 12.92
C VAL A 243 12.39 6.17 13.36
N THR A 244 12.00 6.98 12.39
CA THR A 244 10.93 7.96 12.54
C THR A 244 9.83 7.66 11.54
N LYS A 245 8.57 7.86 11.94
CA LYS A 245 7.44 7.80 11.01
C LYS A 245 7.26 9.19 10.40
N LYS A 246 7.28 9.23 9.09
CA LYS A 246 7.10 10.45 8.30
C LYS A 246 5.96 10.29 7.32
N LEU A 247 5.20 11.37 7.19
CA LEU A 247 4.36 11.62 6.03
C LEU A 247 5.18 12.45 5.07
N LEU A 248 5.30 12.00 3.84
CA LEU A 248 5.93 12.73 2.77
C LEU A 248 4.86 13.20 1.79
N VAL A 249 4.74 14.51 1.61
CA VAL A 249 3.90 15.14 0.60
C VAL A 249 4.82 15.79 -0.43
N MET A 250 4.61 15.47 -1.69
CA MET A 250 5.43 15.95 -2.81
C MET A 250 4.55 16.71 -3.78
N TYR A 251 5.08 17.81 -4.30
CA TYR A 251 4.42 18.65 -5.31
C TYR A 251 5.28 18.70 -6.58
N GLY A 252 4.66 18.72 -7.74
CA GLY A 252 5.38 18.83 -9.01
C GLY A 252 4.55 18.44 -10.22
N THR A 253 5.21 18.39 -11.38
CA THR A 253 4.55 17.90 -12.60
C THR A 253 4.26 16.40 -12.46
N PRO A 254 3.24 15.84 -13.17
CA PRO A 254 2.94 14.41 -13.11
C PRO A 254 4.14 13.52 -13.41
N HIS A 255 5.02 13.96 -14.31
CA HIS A 255 6.23 13.21 -14.67
C HIS A 255 7.27 13.23 -13.55
N SER A 256 7.59 14.39 -12.98
CA SER A 256 8.55 14.51 -11.87
C SER A 256 8.05 13.80 -10.61
N LEU A 257 6.76 13.95 -10.29
CA LEU A 257 6.14 13.24 -9.17
C LEU A 257 6.20 11.72 -9.34
N SER A 258 5.85 11.21 -10.51
CA SER A 258 5.92 9.76 -10.77
C SER A 258 7.35 9.21 -10.58
N LYS A 259 8.37 9.95 -10.99
CA LYS A 259 9.78 9.58 -10.75
C LYS A 259 10.17 9.66 -9.28
N GLY A 260 9.88 10.79 -8.62
CA GLY A 260 10.18 11.01 -7.21
C GLY A 260 9.51 9.98 -6.32
N VAL A 261 8.21 9.73 -6.54
CA VAL A 261 7.45 8.71 -5.80
C VAL A 261 8.07 7.32 -5.94
N ARG A 262 8.42 6.90 -7.16
CA ARG A 262 9.05 5.59 -7.37
C ARG A 262 10.41 5.48 -6.69
N ALA A 263 11.20 6.53 -6.72
CA ALA A 263 12.48 6.56 -6.04
C ALA A 263 12.31 6.39 -4.53
N VAL A 264 11.43 7.15 -3.89
CA VAL A 264 11.24 7.06 -2.44
C VAL A 264 10.57 5.75 -2.03
N THR A 265 9.62 5.23 -2.80
CA THR A 265 8.97 3.95 -2.51
C THR A 265 9.86 2.72 -2.78
N ALA A 266 11.02 2.90 -3.42
CA ALA A 266 12.06 1.88 -3.51
C ALA A 266 12.82 1.68 -2.19
N ILE A 267 12.71 2.61 -1.27
CA ILE A 267 13.35 2.56 0.05
C ILE A 267 12.53 1.63 0.96
N PRO A 268 13.13 0.60 1.57
CA PRO A 268 12.43 -0.23 2.55
C PRO A 268 11.86 0.61 3.70
N GLY A 269 10.59 0.35 4.04
CA GLY A 269 9.87 1.11 5.07
C GLY A 269 8.92 2.17 4.51
N PHE A 270 9.01 2.51 3.22
CA PHE A 270 7.96 3.28 2.55
C PHE A 270 6.76 2.40 2.20
N MET A 271 5.58 2.96 2.36
CA MET A 271 4.33 2.34 1.94
C MET A 271 4.05 2.65 0.46
N GLU A 272 2.91 2.19 -0.04
CA GLU A 272 2.37 2.65 -1.32
C GLU A 272 2.22 4.17 -1.31
N ALA A 273 2.39 4.77 -2.48
CA ALA A 273 2.15 6.19 -2.66
C ALA A 273 0.85 6.42 -3.43
N TYR A 274 0.20 7.51 -3.10
CA TYR A 274 -1.05 7.96 -3.71
C TYR A 274 -0.78 9.27 -4.44
N LEU A 275 -1.26 9.34 -5.68
CA LEU A 275 -1.00 10.46 -6.58
C LEU A 275 -2.33 11.05 -7.05
N ASN A 276 -2.39 12.39 -7.08
CA ASN A 276 -3.32 13.14 -7.90
C ASN A 276 -2.54 13.80 -9.04
N ALA A 277 -2.64 13.21 -10.23
CA ALA A 277 -1.88 13.68 -11.39
C ALA A 277 -2.37 15.05 -11.88
N LYS A 278 -3.67 15.38 -11.70
CA LYS A 278 -4.26 16.65 -12.12
C LYS A 278 -3.80 17.82 -11.25
N GLU A 279 -3.73 17.62 -9.95
CA GLU A 279 -3.35 18.65 -8.98
C GLU A 279 -1.84 18.66 -8.72
N GLY A 280 -1.12 17.72 -9.28
CA GLY A 280 0.33 17.66 -9.14
C GLY A 280 0.80 17.40 -7.72
N VAL A 281 0.09 16.53 -6.99
CA VAL A 281 0.43 16.16 -5.61
C VAL A 281 0.54 14.65 -5.45
N ALA A 282 1.49 14.21 -4.64
CA ALA A 282 1.60 12.82 -4.20
C ALA A 282 1.89 12.76 -2.71
N TYR A 283 1.43 11.69 -2.05
CA TYR A 283 1.81 11.44 -0.67
C TYR A 283 2.11 9.96 -0.42
N THR A 284 2.97 9.72 0.56
CA THR A 284 3.26 8.38 1.09
C THR A 284 3.63 8.47 2.57
N VAL A 285 3.49 7.36 3.27
CA VAL A 285 3.89 7.21 4.67
C VAL A 285 5.08 6.27 4.75
N ALA A 286 6.00 6.54 5.63
CA ALA A 286 7.18 5.71 5.80
C ALA A 286 7.64 5.59 7.26
N SER A 287 8.22 4.44 7.59
CA SER A 287 9.09 4.24 8.75
C SER A 287 10.54 4.35 8.29
N ILE A 288 11.14 5.54 8.45
CA ILE A 288 12.45 5.86 7.88
C ILE A 288 13.53 5.69 8.96
N PRO A 289 14.59 4.90 8.72
CA PRO A 289 15.79 4.91 9.55
C PRO A 289 16.35 6.32 9.68
N LEU A 290 16.67 6.75 10.91
CA LEU A 290 17.10 8.13 11.19
C LEU A 290 18.31 8.55 10.34
N GLY A 291 19.25 7.63 10.09
CA GLY A 291 20.44 7.88 9.28
C GLY A 291 20.17 8.11 7.77
N LEU A 292 18.93 7.84 7.29
CA LEU A 292 18.55 8.05 5.89
C LEU A 292 17.90 9.41 5.62
N ILE A 293 17.42 10.10 6.67
CA ILE A 293 16.67 11.35 6.49
C ILE A 293 17.46 12.40 5.69
N PRO A 294 18.74 12.71 6.03
CA PRO A 294 19.51 13.68 5.26
C PRO A 294 19.63 13.30 3.78
N LYS A 295 19.89 12.01 3.48
CA LYS A 295 20.04 11.52 2.10
C LYS A 295 18.75 11.62 1.28
N ILE A 296 17.60 11.42 1.93
CA ILE A 296 16.29 11.56 1.27
C ILE A 296 16.01 13.04 1.00
N VAL A 297 16.30 13.91 1.95
CA VAL A 297 16.16 15.36 1.77
C VAL A 297 17.06 15.84 0.62
N ASP A 298 18.34 15.47 0.62
CA ASP A 298 19.28 15.83 -0.44
C ASP A 298 18.86 15.29 -1.83
N PHE A 299 18.13 14.16 -1.86
CA PHE A 299 17.64 13.59 -3.12
C PHE A 299 16.40 14.29 -3.67
N LEU A 300 15.54 14.82 -2.80
CA LEU A 300 14.27 15.43 -3.17
C LEU A 300 14.37 16.95 -3.34
N GLY A 301 15.38 17.60 -2.75
CA GLY A 301 15.68 19.03 -2.88
C GLY A 301 16.40 19.35 -4.14
#